data_51645730d149e9be3aa5fe0ca1611be4
#
_entry.id   51645730d149e9be3aa5fe0ca1611be4
#
_cell.length_a   1.000
_cell.length_b   1.000
_cell.length_c   1.000
_cell.angle_alpha   90.00
_cell.angle_beta   90.00
_cell.angle_gamma   90.00
#
_symmetry.space_group_name_H-M   'P 1'
#
loop_
_entity.id
_entity.type
_entity.pdbx_description
1 polymer ?
#
loop_
_entity_poly.entity_id
_entity_poly.type
_entity_poly.pdbx_seq_one_letter_code
_entity_poly.pdbx_strand_id
1 'polypeptide(L)'
;RKLHPGAELSFGDGVLTATVTAEEEGGNRLVQFHYEGIFLELLERLGKMPLPPYIREELADGERYQTVYSRVTGSAAAPTAGLHFTKELLQRIADKGVMLAYITLHVGLGTFRPVKADEITEHHMHSEFCMLSAETAEVLNRTRQNGGRIICVGTTSCRTLESLAEPDGTFTEKSAWTDIFIYPGYRFRAMDALIT
;
A
#
# COMPACT_ATOMS: atom_id res chain seq x y z
N ARG A 1 -13.11 -16.63 19.29
CA ARG A 1 -12.99 -18.07 19.00
C ARG A 1 -11.73 -18.26 18.17
N LYS A 2 -10.82 -19.13 18.59
CA LYS A 2 -9.63 -19.44 17.79
C LYS A 2 -10.05 -20.28 16.59
N LEU A 3 -9.61 -19.89 15.40
CA LEU A 3 -9.80 -20.64 14.14
C LEU A 3 -8.64 -21.63 14.01
N HIS A 4 -8.93 -22.92 14.18
CA HIS A 4 -7.95 -24.00 13.99
C HIS A 4 -8.10 -24.65 12.63
N PRO A 5 -7.10 -25.37 12.12
CA PRO A 5 -7.25 -26.19 10.91
C PRO A 5 -8.49 -27.09 10.99
N GLY A 6 -9.25 -27.16 9.89
CA GLY A 6 -10.54 -27.84 9.82
C GLY A 6 -11.75 -26.98 10.23
N ALA A 7 -11.56 -25.73 10.71
CA ALA A 7 -12.69 -24.84 10.98
C ALA A 7 -13.32 -24.34 9.69
N GLU A 8 -14.65 -24.38 9.64
CA GLU A 8 -15.45 -23.86 8.51
C GLU A 8 -15.84 -22.39 8.75
N LEU A 9 -15.72 -21.58 7.71
CA LEU A 9 -16.12 -20.20 7.65
C LEU A 9 -17.22 -20.02 6.61
N SER A 10 -18.16 -19.12 6.88
CA SER A 10 -19.26 -18.81 5.96
C SER A 10 -19.41 -17.30 5.85
N PHE A 11 -19.58 -16.81 4.63
CA PHE A 11 -19.75 -15.43 4.27
C PHE A 11 -20.99 -15.26 3.38
N GLY A 12 -21.77 -14.19 3.60
CA GLY A 12 -22.93 -13.85 2.80
C GLY A 12 -23.96 -14.99 2.75
N ASP A 13 -24.36 -15.50 3.93
CA ASP A 13 -25.35 -16.58 4.07
C ASP A 13 -25.01 -17.86 3.27
N GLY A 14 -23.70 -18.18 3.22
CA GLY A 14 -23.20 -19.39 2.58
C GLY A 14 -22.83 -19.26 1.10
N VAL A 15 -22.94 -18.08 0.54
CA VAL A 15 -22.54 -17.81 -0.87
C VAL A 15 -21.05 -18.04 -1.10
N LEU A 16 -20.24 -17.75 -0.10
CA LEU A 16 -18.81 -18.04 -0.06
C LEU A 16 -18.51 -18.76 1.24
N THR A 17 -17.86 -19.90 1.17
CA THR A 17 -17.38 -20.62 2.35
C THR A 17 -15.88 -20.84 2.27
N ALA A 18 -15.25 -21.13 3.40
CA ALA A 18 -13.84 -21.47 3.45
C ALA A 18 -13.51 -22.42 4.56
N THR A 19 -12.54 -23.29 4.33
CA THR A 19 -11.97 -24.20 5.34
C THR A 19 -10.58 -23.69 5.73
N VAL A 20 -10.31 -23.57 7.02
CA VAL A 20 -8.97 -23.26 7.53
C VAL A 20 -8.06 -24.46 7.30
N THR A 21 -6.99 -24.30 6.52
CA THR A 21 -6.06 -25.38 6.19
C THR A 21 -4.80 -25.37 7.05
N ALA A 22 -4.33 -24.18 7.46
CA ALA A 22 -3.14 -24.05 8.31
C ALA A 22 -3.19 -22.79 9.17
N GLU A 23 -2.41 -22.81 10.25
CA GLU A 23 -2.05 -21.63 11.03
C GLU A 23 -0.68 -21.15 10.60
N GLU A 24 -0.52 -19.84 10.40
CA GLU A 24 0.74 -19.20 10.06
C GLU A 24 1.19 -18.24 11.15
N GLU A 25 2.45 -17.84 11.06
CA GLU A 25 3.03 -16.86 11.97
C GLU A 25 2.24 -15.55 12.01
N GLY A 26 2.28 -14.89 13.16
CA GLY A 26 1.58 -13.61 13.34
C GLY A 26 0.06 -13.75 13.45
N GLY A 27 -0.48 -14.95 13.58
CA GLY A 27 -1.92 -15.20 13.76
C GLY A 27 -2.71 -15.28 12.45
N ASN A 28 -2.03 -15.34 11.32
CA ASN A 28 -2.64 -15.56 10.02
C ASN A 28 -3.21 -16.98 9.92
N ARG A 29 -4.15 -17.16 9.00
CA ARG A 29 -4.72 -18.46 8.67
C ARG A 29 -4.68 -18.64 7.16
N LEU A 30 -4.19 -19.77 6.72
CA LEU A 30 -4.38 -20.21 5.36
C LEU A 30 -5.77 -20.83 5.24
N VAL A 31 -6.52 -20.41 4.24
CA VAL A 31 -7.88 -20.92 4.01
C VAL A 31 -8.05 -21.36 2.57
N GLN A 32 -8.82 -22.41 2.37
CA GLN A 32 -9.29 -22.83 1.07
C GLN A 32 -10.73 -22.35 0.89
N PHE A 33 -10.96 -21.52 -0.13
CA PHE A 33 -12.29 -21.06 -0.45
C PHE A 33 -13.07 -22.08 -1.29
N HIS A 34 -14.37 -22.17 -1.03
CA HIS A 34 -15.34 -22.98 -1.77
C HIS A 34 -16.44 -22.03 -2.26
N TYR A 35 -16.65 -21.98 -3.56
CA TYR A 35 -17.59 -21.04 -4.18
C TYR A 35 -18.00 -21.52 -5.57
N GLU A 36 -19.09 -20.95 -6.11
CA GLU A 36 -19.51 -21.10 -7.49
C GLU A 36 -19.41 -19.75 -8.21
N GLY A 37 -19.02 -19.77 -9.49
CA GLY A 37 -18.88 -18.56 -10.30
C GLY A 37 -17.51 -17.91 -10.25
N ILE A 38 -17.45 -16.59 -10.38
CA ILE A 38 -16.20 -15.80 -10.44
C ILE A 38 -15.87 -15.27 -9.05
N PHE A 39 -14.73 -15.71 -8.51
CA PHE A 39 -14.30 -15.38 -7.15
C PHE A 39 -14.22 -13.87 -6.87
N LEU A 40 -13.67 -13.10 -7.82
CA LEU A 40 -13.53 -11.64 -7.66
C LEU A 40 -14.90 -10.94 -7.57
N GLU A 41 -15.89 -11.37 -8.36
CA GLU A 41 -17.26 -10.81 -8.29
C GLU A 41 -17.92 -11.11 -6.92
N LEU A 42 -17.65 -12.30 -6.38
CA LEU A 42 -18.11 -12.64 -5.03
C LEU A 42 -17.46 -11.76 -3.96
N LEU A 43 -16.16 -11.52 -4.09
CA LEU A 43 -15.45 -10.63 -3.17
C LEU A 43 -15.95 -9.18 -3.26
N GLU A 44 -16.19 -8.65 -4.44
CA GLU A 44 -16.76 -7.31 -4.64
C GLU A 44 -18.16 -7.19 -4.01
N ARG A 45 -18.98 -8.21 -4.15
CA ARG A 45 -20.35 -8.24 -3.60
C ARG A 45 -20.37 -8.37 -2.07
N LEU A 46 -19.47 -9.18 -1.49
CA LEU A 46 -19.46 -9.52 -0.06
C LEU A 46 -18.49 -8.65 0.74
N GLY A 47 -17.48 -8.11 0.08
CA GLY A 47 -16.41 -7.35 0.71
C GLY A 47 -16.89 -5.97 1.19
N LYS A 48 -16.26 -5.52 2.27
CA LYS A 48 -16.36 -4.13 2.72
C LYS A 48 -14.97 -3.51 2.67
N MET A 49 -14.90 -2.22 2.32
CA MET A 49 -13.63 -1.49 2.35
C MET A 49 -13.02 -1.57 3.75
N PRO A 50 -11.79 -2.09 3.91
CA PRO A 50 -11.13 -2.13 5.19
C PRO A 50 -10.75 -0.72 5.62
N LEU A 51 -11.29 -0.27 6.76
CA LEU A 51 -10.99 1.02 7.35
C LEU A 51 -10.07 0.84 8.56
N PRO A 52 -9.21 1.83 8.85
CA PRO A 52 -8.46 1.85 10.10
C PRO A 52 -9.40 1.77 11.31
N PRO A 53 -8.99 1.12 12.42
CA PRO A 53 -9.87 0.87 13.57
C PRO A 53 -10.44 2.12 14.26
N TYR A 54 -9.85 3.29 14.01
CA TYR A 54 -10.34 4.56 14.56
C TYR A 54 -11.51 5.16 13.77
N ILE A 55 -11.74 4.69 12.53
CA ILE A 55 -12.92 5.06 11.73
C ILE A 55 -14.03 4.06 12.03
N ARG A 56 -15.07 4.51 12.71
CA ARG A 56 -16.20 3.68 13.16
C ARG A 56 -17.45 3.81 12.29
N GLU A 57 -17.52 4.86 11.47
CA GLU A 57 -18.62 5.09 10.57
C GLU A 57 -18.50 4.20 9.33
N GLU A 58 -19.62 3.59 8.92
CA GLU A 58 -19.68 2.88 7.66
C GLU A 58 -19.63 3.90 6.50
N LEU A 59 -18.76 3.65 5.52
CA LEU A 59 -18.72 4.45 4.30
C LEU A 59 -19.94 4.11 3.43
N ALA A 60 -20.75 5.11 3.12
CA ALA A 60 -21.82 4.99 2.15
C ALA A 60 -21.28 4.75 0.71
N ASP A 61 -20.07 5.25 0.45
CA ASP A 61 -19.35 5.12 -0.81
C ASP A 61 -17.90 4.72 -0.52
N GLY A 62 -17.55 3.47 -0.82
CA GLY A 62 -16.21 2.92 -0.61
C GLY A 62 -15.12 3.65 -1.41
N GLU A 63 -15.46 4.22 -2.57
CA GLU A 63 -14.51 4.96 -3.41
C GLU A 63 -13.96 6.22 -2.73
N ARG A 64 -14.67 6.77 -1.74
CA ARG A 64 -14.18 7.90 -0.96
C ARG A 64 -12.94 7.58 -0.12
N TYR A 65 -12.70 6.31 0.19
CA TYR A 65 -11.51 5.86 0.91
C TYR A 65 -10.48 5.25 -0.04
N GLN A 66 -10.44 5.75 -1.28
CA GLN A 66 -9.46 5.38 -2.30
C GLN A 66 -8.92 6.62 -2.99
N THR A 67 -7.68 6.58 -3.45
CA THR A 67 -7.09 7.68 -4.21
C THR A 67 -7.65 7.72 -5.63
N VAL A 68 -7.81 8.92 -6.20
CA VAL A 68 -8.30 9.12 -7.58
C VAL A 68 -7.36 8.56 -8.66
N TYR A 69 -6.16 8.15 -8.27
CA TYR A 69 -5.14 7.58 -9.13
C TYR A 69 -4.85 6.10 -8.85
N SER A 70 -5.63 5.44 -8.01
CA SER A 70 -5.53 3.99 -7.79
C SER A 70 -5.82 3.24 -9.09
N ARG A 71 -4.95 2.28 -9.46
CA ARG A 71 -5.07 1.51 -10.71
C ARG A 71 -4.85 0.01 -10.55
N VAL A 72 -3.99 -0.39 -9.62
CA VAL A 72 -3.55 -1.78 -9.47
C VAL A 72 -4.13 -2.34 -8.19
N THR A 73 -4.96 -3.37 -8.31
CA THR A 73 -5.51 -4.08 -7.15
C THR A 73 -4.44 -4.92 -6.45
N GLY A 74 -4.57 -5.12 -5.14
CA GLY A 74 -3.65 -5.97 -4.36
C GLY A 74 -3.19 -5.38 -3.02
N SER A 75 -3.60 -4.14 -2.70
CA SER A 75 -3.34 -3.53 -1.39
C SER A 75 -4.49 -3.74 -0.41
N ALA A 76 -4.16 -3.98 0.86
CA ALA A 76 -5.13 -4.01 1.95
C ALA A 76 -5.46 -2.61 2.52
N ALA A 77 -4.69 -1.58 2.17
CA ALA A 77 -4.90 -0.21 2.66
C ALA A 77 -4.63 0.83 1.58
N ALA A 78 -5.37 1.94 1.63
CA ALA A 78 -5.17 3.10 0.77
C ALA A 78 -4.08 4.03 1.34
N PRO A 79 -3.30 4.74 0.49
CA PRO A 79 -2.34 5.76 0.94
C PRO A 79 -3.08 7.03 1.34
N THR A 80 -3.38 7.18 2.62
CA THR A 80 -4.31 8.20 3.16
C THR A 80 -3.92 9.64 2.84
N ALA A 81 -2.64 9.99 2.78
CA ALA A 81 -2.19 11.30 2.34
C ALA A 81 -2.65 11.65 0.89
N GLY A 82 -2.82 10.62 0.06
CA GLY A 82 -3.31 10.77 -1.31
C GLY A 82 -4.81 11.07 -1.44
N LEU A 83 -5.60 10.81 -0.39
CA LEU A 83 -7.05 11.05 -0.39
C LEU A 83 -7.42 12.54 -0.52
N HIS A 84 -6.50 13.43 -0.16
CA HIS A 84 -6.69 14.89 -0.29
C HIS A 84 -6.55 15.39 -1.74
N PHE A 85 -6.05 14.56 -2.65
CA PHE A 85 -5.84 14.94 -4.04
C PHE A 85 -7.08 14.58 -4.88
N THR A 86 -7.68 15.57 -5.51
CA THR A 86 -8.73 15.39 -6.51
C THR A 86 -8.11 15.41 -7.91
N LYS A 87 -8.84 14.96 -8.92
CA LYS A 87 -8.41 15.02 -10.33
C LYS A 87 -8.15 16.47 -10.76
N GLU A 88 -8.99 17.41 -10.31
CA GLU A 88 -8.86 18.85 -10.58
C GLU A 88 -7.61 19.43 -9.94
N LEU A 89 -7.30 19.04 -8.70
CA LEU A 89 -6.09 19.48 -8.01
C LEU A 89 -4.84 18.95 -8.72
N LEU A 90 -4.82 17.67 -9.10
CA LEU A 90 -3.72 17.09 -9.87
C LEU A 90 -3.53 17.80 -11.21
N GLN A 91 -4.60 18.12 -11.93
CA GLN A 91 -4.53 18.90 -13.18
C GLN A 91 -3.94 20.29 -12.93
N ARG A 92 -4.40 21.02 -11.91
CA ARG A 92 -3.87 22.34 -11.56
C ARG A 92 -2.38 22.31 -11.17
N ILE A 93 -1.92 21.22 -10.58
CA ILE A 93 -0.50 21.00 -10.25
C ILE A 93 0.29 20.80 -11.55
N ALA A 94 -0.22 19.96 -12.46
CA ALA A 94 0.41 19.73 -13.77
C ALA A 94 0.47 21.00 -14.61
N ASP A 95 -0.60 21.82 -14.62
CA ASP A 95 -0.68 23.11 -15.35
C ASP A 95 0.36 24.12 -14.85
N LYS A 96 0.87 23.95 -13.62
CA LYS A 96 1.98 24.73 -13.05
C LYS A 96 3.37 24.20 -13.47
N GLY A 97 3.43 23.18 -14.32
CA GLY A 97 4.68 22.58 -14.79
C GLY A 97 5.28 21.55 -13.81
N VAL A 98 4.53 21.12 -12.80
CA VAL A 98 4.96 20.05 -11.88
C VAL A 98 4.67 18.71 -12.53
N MET A 99 5.67 17.86 -12.65
CA MET A 99 5.51 16.50 -13.18
C MET A 99 4.88 15.59 -12.14
N LEU A 100 3.87 14.83 -12.55
CA LEU A 100 3.22 13.80 -11.73
C LEU A 100 3.82 12.44 -12.09
N ALA A 101 4.34 11.74 -11.11
CA ALA A 101 4.93 10.41 -11.25
C ALA A 101 4.26 9.44 -10.28
N TYR A 102 4.01 8.22 -10.73
CA TYR A 102 3.25 7.23 -9.97
C TYR A 102 4.09 5.99 -9.70
N ILE A 103 3.93 5.46 -8.50
CA ILE A 103 4.53 4.19 -8.07
C ILE A 103 3.46 3.25 -7.54
N THR A 104 3.78 1.98 -7.44
CA THR A 104 2.89 0.98 -6.83
C THR A 104 3.55 0.36 -5.60
N LEU A 105 2.83 0.32 -4.49
CA LEU A 105 3.16 -0.47 -3.31
C LEU A 105 1.94 -1.29 -2.92
N HIS A 106 2.09 -2.61 -2.84
CA HIS A 106 1.07 -3.50 -2.30
C HIS A 106 1.18 -3.56 -0.78
N VAL A 107 0.41 -2.70 -0.13
CA VAL A 107 0.38 -2.62 1.34
C VAL A 107 -0.29 -3.86 1.91
N GLY A 108 0.43 -4.60 2.74
CA GLY A 108 -0.06 -5.82 3.36
C GLY A 108 -0.90 -5.57 4.62
N LEU A 109 -1.52 -6.64 5.14
CA LEU A 109 -2.33 -6.61 6.38
C LEU A 109 -1.53 -6.19 7.62
N GLY A 110 -0.20 -6.28 7.55
CA GLY A 110 0.71 -5.85 8.62
C GLY A 110 0.56 -4.37 9.01
N THR A 111 0.11 -3.52 8.07
CA THR A 111 -0.09 -2.08 8.32
C THR A 111 -1.12 -1.77 9.41
N PHE A 112 -2.05 -2.70 9.67
CA PHE A 112 -3.06 -2.55 10.73
C PHE A 112 -2.61 -3.13 12.09
N ARG A 113 -1.41 -3.69 12.17
CA ARG A 113 -0.88 -4.26 13.41
C ARG A 113 -0.12 -3.21 14.19
N PRO A 114 -0.39 -3.07 15.50
CA PRO A 114 0.40 -2.17 16.33
C PRO A 114 1.85 -2.66 16.45
N VAL A 115 2.78 -1.72 16.48
CA VAL A 115 4.18 -2.00 16.83
C VAL A 115 4.21 -2.54 18.27
N LYS A 116 4.85 -3.69 18.45
CA LYS A 116 4.93 -4.38 19.76
C LYS A 116 6.34 -4.35 20.35
N ALA A 117 7.32 -3.87 19.60
CA ALA A 117 8.69 -3.78 20.08
C ALA A 117 8.83 -2.61 21.07
N ASP A 118 9.48 -2.83 22.20
CA ASP A 118 9.78 -1.80 23.18
C ASP A 118 10.91 -0.89 22.67
N GLU A 119 11.87 -1.49 21.95
CA GLU A 119 12.98 -0.78 21.30
C GLU A 119 12.72 -0.68 19.79
N ILE A 120 12.86 0.53 19.23
CA ILE A 120 12.58 0.80 17.80
C ILE A 120 13.47 -0.02 16.86
N THR A 121 14.68 -0.35 17.30
CA THR A 121 15.66 -1.15 16.54
C THR A 121 15.30 -2.63 16.47
N GLU A 122 14.42 -3.11 17.34
CA GLU A 122 13.94 -4.49 17.38
C GLU A 122 12.67 -4.69 16.54
N HIS A 123 12.12 -3.61 15.99
CA HIS A 123 10.94 -3.69 15.15
C HIS A 123 11.27 -4.26 13.78
N HIS A 124 10.76 -5.45 13.51
CA HIS A 124 10.78 -6.07 12.18
C HIS A 124 9.60 -5.58 11.35
N MET A 125 9.91 -4.76 10.34
CA MET A 125 8.89 -4.29 9.41
C MET A 125 8.45 -5.42 8.49
N HIS A 126 7.14 -5.56 8.28
CA HIS A 126 6.62 -6.53 7.33
C HIS A 126 7.05 -6.18 5.90
N SER A 127 7.26 -7.23 5.10
CA SER A 127 7.66 -7.09 3.70
C SER A 127 6.46 -6.74 2.83
N GLU A 128 6.64 -5.77 1.92
CA GLU A 128 5.64 -5.30 0.97
C GLU A 128 6.23 -5.23 -0.43
N PHE A 129 5.44 -5.59 -1.43
CA PHE A 129 5.88 -5.60 -2.82
C PHE A 129 5.71 -4.22 -3.44
N CYS A 130 6.78 -3.67 -4.01
CA CYS A 130 6.79 -2.36 -4.65
C CYS A 130 7.30 -2.42 -6.08
N MET A 131 6.83 -1.47 -6.90
CA MET A 131 7.15 -1.40 -8.33
C MET A 131 7.39 0.05 -8.74
N LEU A 132 8.43 0.25 -9.53
CA LEU A 132 8.80 1.49 -10.20
C LEU A 132 8.93 1.22 -11.70
N SER A 133 8.12 1.88 -12.52
CA SER A 133 8.19 1.74 -13.97
C SER A 133 9.37 2.51 -14.56
N ALA A 134 9.81 2.10 -15.76
CA ALA A 134 10.85 2.81 -16.52
C ALA A 134 10.50 4.29 -16.74
N GLU A 135 9.25 4.58 -17.10
CA GLU A 135 8.76 5.94 -17.30
C GLU A 135 8.90 6.80 -16.04
N THR A 136 8.47 6.26 -14.90
CA THR A 136 8.60 6.96 -13.61
C THR A 136 10.06 7.15 -13.22
N ALA A 137 10.92 6.14 -13.40
CA ALA A 137 12.36 6.25 -13.14
C ALA A 137 13.01 7.36 -13.98
N GLU A 138 12.66 7.45 -15.26
CA GLU A 138 13.15 8.51 -16.15
C GLU A 138 12.72 9.91 -15.68
N VAL A 139 11.45 10.09 -15.31
CA VAL A 139 10.94 11.36 -14.79
C VAL A 139 11.69 11.78 -13.53
N LEU A 140 11.92 10.86 -12.57
CA LEU A 140 12.63 11.14 -11.35
C LEU A 140 14.10 11.53 -11.60
N ASN A 141 14.81 10.78 -12.45
CA ASN A 141 16.19 11.05 -12.80
C ASN A 141 16.34 12.41 -13.52
N ARG A 142 15.47 12.69 -14.49
CA ARG A 142 15.44 13.98 -15.20
C ARG A 142 15.16 15.14 -14.26
N THR A 143 14.26 14.96 -13.29
CA THR A 143 13.97 15.98 -12.28
C THR A 143 15.22 16.33 -11.49
N ARG A 144 15.99 15.34 -11.05
CA ARG A 144 17.25 15.56 -10.32
C ARG A 144 18.33 16.21 -11.16
N GLN A 145 18.52 15.73 -12.39
CA GLN A 145 19.51 16.30 -13.33
C GLN A 145 19.25 17.78 -13.60
N ASN A 146 17.99 18.19 -13.60
CA ASN A 146 17.59 19.60 -13.79
C ASN A 146 17.57 20.40 -12.48
N GLY A 147 18.05 19.87 -11.35
CA GLY A 147 18.05 20.56 -10.06
C GLY A 147 16.66 20.71 -9.43
N GLY A 148 15.68 19.95 -9.91
CA GLY A 148 14.33 19.91 -9.36
C GLY A 148 14.24 19.08 -8.08
N ARG A 149 13.09 19.14 -7.42
CA ARG A 149 12.81 18.42 -6.17
C ARG A 149 11.83 17.28 -6.39
N ILE A 150 12.06 16.17 -5.69
CA ILE A 150 11.16 15.03 -5.61
C ILE A 150 10.34 15.16 -4.31
N ILE A 151 9.03 15.29 -4.46
CA ILE A 151 8.09 15.45 -3.35
C ILE A 151 7.22 14.20 -3.30
N CYS A 152 7.38 13.40 -2.25
CA CYS A 152 6.54 12.23 -2.01
C CYS A 152 5.19 12.62 -1.42
N VAL A 153 4.11 12.00 -1.88
CA VAL A 153 2.80 12.05 -1.25
C VAL A 153 2.55 10.73 -0.53
N GLY A 154 2.54 10.80 0.80
CA GLY A 154 2.40 9.66 1.70
C GLY A 154 3.72 8.92 2.00
N THR A 155 3.77 8.33 3.18
CA THR A 155 4.87 7.46 3.61
C THR A 155 5.04 6.24 2.70
N THR A 156 3.97 5.78 2.06
CA THR A 156 3.97 4.75 1.02
C THR A 156 4.92 5.11 -0.13
N SER A 157 4.80 6.32 -0.69
CA SER A 157 5.67 6.79 -1.77
C SER A 157 7.11 6.97 -1.31
N CYS A 158 7.31 7.56 -0.14
CA CYS A 158 8.61 7.72 0.47
C CYS A 158 9.31 6.37 0.65
N ARG A 159 8.65 5.40 1.27
CA ARG A 159 9.17 4.07 1.53
C ARG A 159 9.54 3.34 0.24
N THR A 160 8.70 3.43 -0.78
CA THR A 160 8.96 2.83 -2.09
C THR A 160 10.21 3.43 -2.74
N LEU A 161 10.30 4.75 -2.84
CA LEU A 161 11.43 5.40 -3.50
C LEU A 161 12.74 5.17 -2.73
N GLU A 162 12.73 5.27 -1.40
CA GLU A 162 13.92 4.99 -0.58
C GLU A 162 14.42 3.55 -0.71
N SER A 163 13.50 2.59 -0.93
CA SER A 163 13.84 1.19 -1.13
C SER A 163 14.42 0.90 -2.51
N LEU A 164 13.94 1.60 -3.54
CA LEU A 164 14.29 1.32 -4.93
C LEU A 164 15.39 2.21 -5.49
N ALA A 165 15.73 3.32 -4.80
CA ALA A 165 16.81 4.19 -5.22
C ALA A 165 18.17 3.49 -5.15
N GLU A 166 18.97 3.67 -6.19
CA GLU A 166 20.37 3.22 -6.22
C GLU A 166 21.22 4.00 -5.21
N PRO A 167 22.43 3.52 -4.86
CA PRO A 167 23.30 4.21 -3.88
C PRO A 167 23.62 5.66 -4.22
N ASP A 168 23.69 6.00 -5.51
CA ASP A 168 23.91 7.37 -6.02
C ASP A 168 22.63 8.21 -6.08
N GLY A 169 21.49 7.63 -5.67
CA GLY A 169 20.19 8.27 -5.68
C GLY A 169 19.49 8.25 -7.04
N THR A 170 20.01 7.58 -8.04
CA THR A 170 19.32 7.37 -9.32
C THR A 170 18.27 6.28 -9.21
N PHE A 171 17.45 6.15 -10.26
CA PHE A 171 16.37 5.18 -10.33
C PHE A 171 16.45 4.39 -11.64
N THR A 172 16.12 3.11 -11.56
CA THR A 172 15.90 2.22 -12.71
C THR A 172 14.54 1.56 -12.60
N GLU A 173 14.00 1.04 -13.70
CA GLU A 173 12.84 0.16 -13.63
C GLU A 173 13.14 -1.01 -12.71
N LYS A 174 12.30 -1.18 -11.69
CA LYS A 174 12.56 -2.18 -10.66
C LYS A 174 11.28 -2.59 -9.95
N SER A 175 11.19 -3.87 -9.63
CA SER A 175 10.21 -4.41 -8.70
C SER A 175 10.92 -5.19 -7.61
N ALA A 176 10.55 -4.99 -6.36
CA ALA A 176 11.20 -5.63 -5.22
C ALA A 176 10.26 -5.75 -4.02
N TRP A 177 10.62 -6.63 -3.11
CA TRP A 177 10.07 -6.63 -1.76
C TRP A 177 10.85 -5.65 -0.90
N THR A 178 10.15 -4.85 -0.09
CA THR A 178 10.74 -3.91 0.85
C THR A 178 10.26 -4.18 2.26
N ASP A 179 11.20 -4.24 3.19
CA ASP A 179 11.00 -4.27 4.63
C ASP A 179 11.66 -3.06 5.32
N ILE A 180 12.02 -2.04 4.54
CA ILE A 180 12.68 -0.84 5.06
C ILE A 180 11.84 -0.21 6.18
N PHE A 181 12.51 0.05 7.29
CA PHE A 181 11.95 0.78 8.42
C PHE A 181 12.67 2.12 8.57
N ILE A 182 11.94 3.21 8.37
CA ILE A 182 12.46 4.57 8.44
C ILE A 182 12.14 5.13 9.84
N TYR A 183 13.18 5.47 10.59
CA TYR A 183 13.08 6.00 11.97
C TYR A 183 14.07 7.15 12.18
N PRO A 184 14.02 7.88 13.30
CA PRO A 184 14.90 9.01 13.54
C PRO A 184 16.38 8.67 13.35
N GLY A 185 17.09 9.50 12.56
CA GLY A 185 18.48 9.27 12.15
C GLY A 185 18.63 8.70 10.73
N TYR A 186 17.54 8.27 10.09
CA TYR A 186 17.56 7.85 8.68
C TYR A 186 17.94 9.02 7.76
N ARG A 187 18.81 8.75 6.79
CA ARG A 187 19.23 9.74 5.78
C ARG A 187 18.52 9.45 4.47
N PHE A 188 17.59 10.33 4.12
CA PHE A 188 16.88 10.27 2.86
C PHE A 188 17.80 10.54 1.68
N ARG A 189 17.65 9.76 0.61
CA ARG A 189 18.40 9.87 -0.64
C ARG A 189 17.50 9.94 -1.86
N ALA A 190 16.26 9.50 -1.74
CA ALA A 190 15.32 9.35 -2.85
C ALA A 190 14.35 10.53 -2.97
N MET A 191 14.16 11.33 -1.93
CA MET A 191 13.19 12.43 -1.93
C MET A 191 13.72 13.67 -1.21
N ASP A 192 13.09 14.82 -1.47
CA ASP A 192 13.41 16.12 -0.88
C ASP A 192 12.33 16.63 0.07
N ALA A 193 11.10 16.18 -0.09
CA ALA A 193 9.97 16.56 0.76
C ALA A 193 8.90 15.48 0.82
N LEU A 194 8.12 15.49 1.89
CA LEU A 194 7.04 14.55 2.17
C LEU A 194 5.77 15.30 2.55
N ILE A 195 4.66 14.94 1.89
CA ILE A 195 3.30 15.34 2.27
C ILE A 195 2.66 14.13 2.98
N THR A 196 2.21 14.32 4.22
CA THR A 196 1.55 13.30 5.06
C THR A 196 0.13 13.65 5.39
#